data_8d0c37d4d72188c1bfe8efdf60297368
#
_entry.id   8d0c37d4d72188c1bfe8efdf60297368
#
_cell.length_a   1.000
_cell.length_b   1.000
_cell.length_c   1.000
_cell.angle_alpha   90.00
_cell.angle_beta   90.00
_cell.angle_gamma   90.00
#
_symmetry.space_group_name_H-M   'P 1'
#
loop_
_entity.id
_entity.type
_entity.pdbx_description
1 polymer ?
#
loop_
_entity_poly.entity_id
_entity_poly.type
_entity_poly.pdbx_seq_one_letter_code
_entity_poly.pdbx_strand_id
1 'polypeptide(L)'
;MENLMFCLNATGPIFLMMVFGLFLRKVGILDEDFANRMNKFVFKIPLPFLLFSDLASVDFSRVWNIKFIVFCFVVTLISITISTLVSCLWRDKSIRGEFIQASYRSSAALLGIAFIQNIYGNAGMAPVMIIGSVPLYNVMAVIVLSFFKPGQNGIDRAVLKKTFKGIVTNPIILGIVAGLLWSAIGLPYAGIPAKAVTSIGNMATPMGLMAMGATFDLKKASAKAKPAFAATFIKLVGFVAVFLPIAVAFGFRDSELIAILVMLGSATTVSCFVMARNMGHEGVISSTTIMLTTLLSAFTLTFWLYIIKSLGLV
;
A
#
# COMPACT_ATOMS: atom_id res chain seq x y z
N MET A 1 17.73 -18.12 8.25
CA MET A 1 17.81 -18.14 6.76
C MET A 1 16.44 -18.32 6.12
N GLU A 2 15.57 -19.16 6.66
CA GLU A 2 14.21 -19.41 6.10
C GLU A 2 13.36 -18.16 5.95
N ASN A 3 13.30 -17.29 6.96
CA ASN A 3 12.52 -16.05 6.91
C ASN A 3 13.02 -15.07 5.83
N LEU A 4 14.36 -14.98 5.63
CA LEU A 4 14.91 -14.14 4.57
C LEU A 4 14.57 -14.69 3.19
N MET A 5 14.71 -16.01 3.00
CA MET A 5 14.37 -16.66 1.74
C MET A 5 12.88 -16.51 1.43
N PHE A 6 12.01 -16.64 2.45
CA PHE A 6 10.58 -16.37 2.30
C PHE A 6 10.31 -14.90 1.88
N CYS A 7 10.92 -13.94 2.56
CA CYS A 7 10.76 -12.52 2.21
C CYS A 7 11.25 -12.23 0.77
N LEU A 8 12.37 -12.82 0.35
CA LEU A 8 12.88 -12.70 -1.02
C LEU A 8 11.94 -13.34 -2.04
N ASN A 9 11.38 -14.51 -1.74
CA ASN A 9 10.39 -15.17 -2.58
C ASN A 9 9.10 -14.36 -2.70
N ALA A 10 8.70 -13.64 -1.66
CA ALA A 10 7.51 -12.79 -1.67
C ALA A 10 7.74 -11.46 -2.42
N THR A 11 8.93 -10.87 -2.33
CA THR A 11 9.24 -9.56 -2.91
C THR A 11 9.93 -9.63 -4.27
N GLY A 12 10.67 -10.70 -4.54
CA GLY A 12 11.39 -10.92 -5.79
C GLY A 12 10.52 -10.85 -7.05
N PRO A 13 9.38 -11.56 -7.10
CA PRO A 13 8.47 -11.49 -8.24
C PRO A 13 7.96 -10.07 -8.52
N ILE A 14 7.72 -9.25 -7.47
CA ILE A 14 7.29 -7.86 -7.61
C ILE A 14 8.37 -7.05 -8.34
N PHE A 15 9.62 -7.19 -7.91
CA PHE A 15 10.75 -6.53 -8.55
C PHE A 15 10.96 -6.99 -10.00
N LEU A 16 10.90 -8.30 -10.25
CA LEU A 16 11.05 -8.88 -11.59
C LEU A 16 9.97 -8.39 -12.56
N MET A 17 8.73 -8.22 -12.11
CA MET A 17 7.65 -7.66 -12.93
C MET A 17 7.92 -6.21 -13.36
N MET A 18 8.53 -5.40 -12.49
CA MET A 18 8.96 -4.04 -12.85
C MET A 18 10.07 -4.05 -13.90
N VAL A 19 11.10 -4.90 -13.69
CA VAL A 19 12.21 -5.08 -14.64
C VAL A 19 11.67 -5.58 -15.98
N PHE A 20 10.71 -6.49 -15.96
CA PHE A 20 10.03 -6.99 -17.18
C PHE A 20 9.29 -5.87 -17.91
N GLY A 21 8.58 -4.97 -17.19
CA GLY A 21 7.95 -3.79 -17.80
C GLY A 21 8.97 -2.87 -18.49
N LEU A 22 10.11 -2.65 -17.85
CA LEU A 22 11.22 -1.85 -18.43
C LEU A 22 11.82 -2.56 -19.66
N PHE A 23 11.96 -3.87 -19.63
CA PHE A 23 12.39 -4.67 -20.77
C PHE A 23 11.41 -4.57 -21.95
N LEU A 24 10.12 -4.71 -21.71
CA LEU A 24 9.06 -4.59 -22.73
C LEU A 24 9.06 -3.19 -23.38
N ARG A 25 9.39 -2.13 -22.62
CA ARG A 25 9.60 -0.80 -23.17
C ARG A 25 10.81 -0.76 -24.11
N LYS A 26 11.94 -1.36 -23.71
CA LYS A 26 13.14 -1.38 -24.53
C LYS A 26 12.98 -2.10 -25.86
N VAL A 27 12.18 -3.17 -25.89
CA VAL A 27 11.87 -3.94 -27.10
C VAL A 27 10.70 -3.35 -27.91
N GLY A 28 10.10 -2.23 -27.45
CA GLY A 28 9.06 -1.51 -28.17
C GLY A 28 7.65 -2.12 -28.09
N ILE A 29 7.44 -3.13 -27.24
CA ILE A 29 6.11 -3.76 -27.02
C ILE A 29 5.24 -2.87 -26.12
N LEU A 30 5.82 -2.24 -25.10
CA LEU A 30 5.17 -1.35 -24.17
C LEU A 30 5.69 0.08 -24.38
N ASP A 31 5.03 0.86 -25.24
CA ASP A 31 5.30 2.29 -25.35
C ASP A 31 4.71 3.07 -24.15
N GLU A 32 5.06 4.35 -24.03
CA GLU A 32 4.61 5.18 -22.91
C GLU A 32 3.10 5.40 -22.93
N ASP A 33 2.49 5.50 -24.11
CA ASP A 33 1.05 5.69 -24.26
C ASP A 33 0.27 4.44 -23.86
N PHE A 34 0.76 3.26 -24.24
CA PHE A 34 0.14 2.00 -23.81
C PHE A 34 0.29 1.81 -22.30
N ALA A 35 1.46 2.09 -21.73
CA ALA A 35 1.68 2.00 -20.29
C ALA A 35 0.76 2.95 -19.51
N ASN A 36 0.53 4.17 -20.01
CA ASN A 36 -0.40 5.13 -19.40
C ASN A 36 -1.86 4.67 -19.52
N ARG A 37 -2.27 4.08 -20.67
CA ARG A 37 -3.60 3.48 -20.83
C ARG A 37 -3.79 2.28 -19.92
N MET A 38 -2.80 1.42 -19.81
CA MET A 38 -2.79 0.27 -18.89
C MET A 38 -2.92 0.72 -17.44
N ASN A 39 -2.16 1.73 -17.03
CA ASN A 39 -2.25 2.31 -15.69
C ASN A 39 -3.66 2.89 -15.41
N LYS A 40 -4.27 3.56 -16.39
CA LYS A 40 -5.64 4.07 -16.29
C LYS A 40 -6.68 2.96 -16.20
N PHE A 41 -6.50 1.87 -16.93
CA PHE A 41 -7.34 0.67 -16.83
C PHE A 41 -7.24 0.05 -15.44
N VAL A 42 -6.01 -0.16 -14.95
CA VAL A 42 -5.75 -0.71 -13.60
C VAL A 42 -6.44 0.12 -12.52
N PHE A 43 -6.35 1.45 -12.60
CA PHE A 43 -6.98 2.35 -11.65
C PHE A 43 -8.51 2.24 -11.64
N LYS A 44 -9.13 2.07 -12.82
CA LYS A 44 -10.59 2.09 -12.97
C LYS A 44 -11.27 0.76 -12.71
N ILE A 45 -10.60 -0.36 -12.99
CA ILE A 45 -11.22 -1.70 -12.98
C ILE A 45 -10.48 -2.64 -12.00
N PRO A 46 -9.28 -3.16 -12.28
CA PRO A 46 -8.67 -4.16 -11.42
C PRO A 46 -8.48 -3.71 -9.97
N LEU A 47 -8.06 -2.47 -9.75
CA LEU A 47 -7.77 -1.99 -8.39
C LEU A 47 -9.02 -1.84 -7.50
N PRO A 48 -10.16 -1.30 -7.95
CA PRO A 48 -11.44 -1.36 -7.23
C PRO A 48 -11.91 -2.78 -6.93
N PHE A 49 -11.77 -3.70 -7.90
CA PHE A 49 -12.14 -5.11 -7.73
C PHE A 49 -11.23 -5.82 -6.71
N LEU A 50 -9.94 -5.52 -6.71
CA LEU A 50 -9.00 -6.04 -5.71
C LEU A 50 -9.41 -5.62 -4.30
N LEU A 51 -9.65 -4.31 -4.09
CA LEU A 51 -10.03 -3.79 -2.78
C LEU A 51 -11.42 -4.27 -2.33
N PHE A 52 -12.36 -4.41 -3.26
CA PHE A 52 -13.63 -5.06 -2.97
C PHE A 52 -13.42 -6.50 -2.51
N SER A 53 -12.64 -7.30 -3.23
CA SER A 53 -12.35 -8.70 -2.91
C SER A 53 -11.66 -8.84 -1.56
N ASP A 54 -10.64 -8.01 -1.28
CA ASP A 54 -9.90 -8.02 -0.02
C ASP A 54 -10.82 -7.78 1.19
N LEU A 55 -11.81 -6.88 1.06
CA LEU A 55 -12.72 -6.52 2.15
C LEU A 55 -13.95 -7.43 2.22
N ALA A 56 -14.51 -7.84 1.07
CA ALA A 56 -15.66 -8.73 1.02
C ALA A 56 -15.35 -10.16 1.51
N SER A 57 -14.08 -10.57 1.43
CA SER A 57 -13.64 -11.89 1.91
C SER A 57 -13.45 -11.98 3.42
N VAL A 58 -13.50 -10.85 4.14
CA VAL A 58 -13.33 -10.83 5.60
C VAL A 58 -14.66 -11.10 6.30
N ASP A 59 -14.65 -12.10 7.19
CA ASP A 59 -15.81 -12.41 8.05
C ASP A 59 -15.71 -11.60 9.35
N PHE A 60 -16.45 -10.48 9.39
CA PHE A 60 -16.50 -9.61 10.57
C PHE A 60 -17.03 -10.31 11.83
N SER A 61 -17.86 -11.36 11.70
CA SER A 61 -18.48 -12.02 12.84
C SER A 61 -17.50 -12.90 13.63
N ARG A 62 -16.45 -13.39 12.97
CA ARG A 62 -15.50 -14.36 13.56
C ARG A 62 -14.23 -13.73 14.11
N VAL A 63 -13.90 -12.49 13.75
CA VAL A 63 -12.56 -11.92 13.97
C VAL A 63 -12.63 -10.55 14.66
N TRP A 64 -13.59 -10.36 15.59
CA TRP A 64 -13.85 -9.06 16.21
C TRP A 64 -12.89 -8.79 17.39
N ASN A 65 -11.77 -8.14 17.10
CA ASN A 65 -10.87 -7.59 18.12
C ASN A 65 -10.80 -6.05 17.98
N ILE A 66 -11.76 -5.37 18.65
CA ILE A 66 -11.88 -3.89 18.58
C ILE A 66 -10.61 -3.20 19.02
N LYS A 67 -9.93 -3.68 20.06
CA LYS A 67 -8.69 -3.11 20.58
C LYS A 67 -7.62 -3.08 19.48
N PHE A 68 -7.48 -4.18 18.76
CA PHE A 68 -6.51 -4.33 17.69
C PHE A 68 -6.86 -3.47 16.46
N ILE A 69 -8.13 -3.45 16.04
CA ILE A 69 -8.62 -2.62 14.93
C ILE A 69 -8.36 -1.14 15.22
N VAL A 70 -8.75 -0.67 16.41
CA VAL A 70 -8.56 0.72 16.82
C VAL A 70 -7.07 1.08 16.87
N PHE A 71 -6.22 0.18 17.38
CA PHE A 71 -4.78 0.39 17.39
C PHE A 71 -4.22 0.54 15.96
N CYS A 72 -4.56 -0.38 15.04
CA CYS A 72 -4.14 -0.31 13.64
C CYS A 72 -4.61 0.99 12.97
N PHE A 73 -5.87 1.39 13.22
CA PHE A 73 -6.45 2.62 12.69
C PHE A 73 -5.73 3.88 13.21
N VAL A 74 -5.54 3.98 14.53
CA VAL A 74 -4.90 5.14 15.17
C VAL A 74 -3.44 5.26 14.74
N VAL A 75 -2.69 4.16 14.76
CA VAL A 75 -1.29 4.14 14.32
C VAL A 75 -1.16 4.54 12.84
N THR A 76 -2.08 4.07 12.00
CA THR A 76 -2.14 4.49 10.60
C THR A 76 -2.39 5.98 10.47
N LEU A 77 -3.34 6.53 11.22
CA LEU A 77 -3.67 7.97 11.19
C LEU A 77 -2.48 8.83 11.67
N ILE A 78 -1.80 8.40 12.73
CA ILE A 78 -0.59 9.08 13.22
C ILE A 78 0.54 9.00 12.18
N SER A 79 0.73 7.84 11.53
CA SER A 79 1.72 7.67 10.45
C SER A 79 1.47 8.60 9.28
N ILE A 80 0.20 8.79 8.89
CA ILE A 80 -0.19 9.76 7.86
C ILE A 80 0.13 11.19 8.30
N THR A 81 -0.20 11.54 9.54
CA THR A 81 0.07 12.86 10.10
C THR A 81 1.57 13.15 10.13
N ILE A 82 2.39 12.21 10.62
CA ILE A 82 3.85 12.34 10.64
C ILE A 82 4.39 12.49 9.20
N SER A 83 3.95 11.65 8.26
CA SER A 83 4.36 11.75 6.86
C SER A 83 4.00 13.10 6.25
N THR A 84 2.83 13.65 6.61
CA THR A 84 2.39 14.97 6.16
C THR A 84 3.27 16.08 6.72
N LEU A 85 3.58 16.05 8.02
CA LEU A 85 4.47 17.01 8.67
C LEU A 85 5.89 16.95 8.08
N VAL A 86 6.44 15.75 7.89
CA VAL A 86 7.76 15.58 7.27
C VAL A 86 7.76 16.07 5.82
N SER A 87 6.65 15.90 5.09
CA SER A 87 6.56 16.41 3.72
C SER A 87 6.72 17.92 3.61
N CYS A 88 6.44 18.67 4.68
CA CYS A 88 6.60 20.13 4.73
C CYS A 88 8.07 20.55 4.67
N LEU A 89 9.03 19.68 5.01
CA LEU A 89 10.46 19.95 4.91
C LEU A 89 10.93 20.05 3.44
N TRP A 90 10.17 19.48 2.51
CA TRP A 90 10.49 19.56 1.08
C TRP A 90 10.04 20.88 0.49
N ARG A 91 10.98 21.61 -0.13
CA ARG A 91 10.70 22.87 -0.84
C ARG A 91 9.79 22.68 -2.05
N ASP A 92 9.99 21.57 -2.78
CA ASP A 92 9.14 21.21 -3.92
C ASP A 92 7.80 20.67 -3.43
N LYS A 93 6.77 21.51 -3.53
CA LYS A 93 5.40 21.14 -3.12
C LYS A 93 4.78 20.07 -4.02
N SER A 94 5.25 19.93 -5.26
CA SER A 94 4.69 18.99 -6.25
C SER A 94 4.88 17.53 -5.85
N ILE A 95 5.93 17.22 -5.07
CA ILE A 95 6.23 15.85 -4.63
C ILE A 95 5.53 15.45 -3.34
N ARG A 96 4.93 16.39 -2.60
CA ARG A 96 4.41 16.14 -1.24
C ARG A 96 3.35 15.05 -1.23
N GLY A 97 2.37 15.09 -2.14
CA GLY A 97 1.31 14.09 -2.21
C GLY A 97 1.84 12.66 -2.39
N GLU A 98 2.80 12.49 -3.30
CA GLU A 98 3.45 11.19 -3.52
C GLU A 98 4.30 10.76 -2.33
N PHE A 99 5.09 11.68 -1.75
CA PHE A 99 5.91 11.42 -0.58
C PHE A 99 5.07 10.93 0.60
N ILE A 100 3.98 11.64 0.92
CA ILE A 100 3.11 11.29 2.03
C ILE A 100 2.59 9.87 1.86
N GLN A 101 1.91 9.58 0.74
CA GLN A 101 1.31 8.26 0.56
C GLN A 101 2.35 7.13 0.47
N ALA A 102 3.49 7.37 -0.16
CA ALA A 102 4.55 6.37 -0.27
C ALA A 102 5.19 6.03 1.09
N SER A 103 5.23 6.98 2.02
CA SER A 103 5.80 6.80 3.35
C SER A 103 4.93 5.96 4.27
N TYR A 104 3.57 6.04 4.21
CA TYR A 104 2.73 5.31 5.16
C TYR A 104 2.09 4.05 4.61
N ARG A 105 1.85 3.96 3.28
CA ARG A 105 1.10 2.83 2.71
C ARG A 105 1.93 1.56 2.64
N SER A 106 1.30 0.45 3.02
CA SER A 106 1.88 -0.88 2.99
C SER A 106 1.15 -1.79 2.03
N SER A 107 1.84 -2.79 1.50
CA SER A 107 1.25 -3.96 0.85
C SER A 107 0.72 -4.96 1.88
N ALA A 108 -0.08 -4.44 2.84
CA ALA A 108 -0.48 -5.14 4.04
C ALA A 108 -1.37 -6.36 3.76
N ALA A 109 -2.30 -6.26 2.82
CA ALA A 109 -3.18 -7.36 2.47
C ALA A 109 -2.40 -8.53 1.86
N LEU A 110 -1.55 -8.25 0.87
CA LEU A 110 -0.85 -9.29 0.11
C LEU A 110 0.30 -9.91 0.92
N LEU A 111 1.17 -9.06 1.48
CA LEU A 111 2.33 -9.55 2.24
C LEU A 111 1.93 -9.97 3.67
N GLY A 112 0.92 -9.33 4.28
CA GLY A 112 0.50 -9.63 5.64
C GLY A 112 -0.05 -11.05 5.77
N ILE A 113 -0.98 -11.43 4.92
CA ILE A 113 -1.55 -12.78 4.92
C ILE A 113 -0.44 -13.82 4.66
N ALA A 114 0.36 -13.62 3.61
CA ALA A 114 1.42 -14.56 3.24
C ALA A 114 2.46 -14.72 4.36
N PHE A 115 2.85 -13.62 5.01
CA PHE A 115 3.86 -13.62 6.08
C PHE A 115 3.36 -14.36 7.32
N ILE A 116 2.12 -14.10 7.74
CA ILE A 116 1.52 -14.75 8.90
C ILE A 116 1.26 -16.23 8.62
N GLN A 117 0.76 -16.57 7.42
CA GLN A 117 0.56 -17.97 7.00
C GLN A 117 1.87 -18.77 6.99
N ASN A 118 2.99 -18.15 6.57
CA ASN A 118 4.28 -18.81 6.57
C ASN A 118 4.79 -19.13 7.98
N ILE A 119 4.45 -18.31 8.98
CA ILE A 119 4.91 -18.47 10.36
C ILE A 119 3.98 -19.38 11.16
N TYR A 120 2.66 -19.23 11.00
CA TYR A 120 1.64 -19.88 11.85
C TYR A 120 0.79 -20.93 11.12
N GLY A 121 0.95 -21.10 9.80
CA GLY A 121 0.12 -22.02 9.01
C GLY A 121 -1.31 -21.56 8.74
N ASN A 122 -1.70 -20.36 9.22
CA ASN A 122 -3.03 -19.77 9.01
C ASN A 122 -2.94 -18.26 8.86
N ALA A 123 -4.06 -17.61 8.48
CA ALA A 123 -4.08 -16.16 8.24
C ALA A 123 -3.99 -15.30 9.53
N GLY A 124 -4.16 -15.90 10.71
CA GLY A 124 -4.05 -15.24 12.02
C GLY A 124 -4.82 -13.92 12.08
N MET A 125 -4.14 -12.88 12.54
CA MET A 125 -4.71 -11.53 12.71
C MET A 125 -4.60 -10.65 11.45
N ALA A 126 -4.12 -11.18 10.30
CA ALA A 126 -4.01 -10.40 9.07
C ALA A 126 -5.35 -9.81 8.58
N PRO A 127 -6.48 -10.55 8.57
CA PRO A 127 -7.77 -9.99 8.15
C PRO A 127 -8.22 -8.81 9.02
N VAL A 128 -7.98 -8.87 10.34
CA VAL A 128 -8.34 -7.80 11.30
C VAL A 128 -7.48 -6.54 11.06
N MET A 129 -6.18 -6.74 10.83
CA MET A 129 -5.26 -5.66 10.45
C MET A 129 -5.68 -4.99 9.15
N ILE A 130 -6.13 -5.75 8.15
CA ILE A 130 -6.63 -5.23 6.87
C ILE A 130 -7.82 -4.30 7.11
N ILE A 131 -8.80 -4.71 7.94
CA ILE A 131 -9.95 -3.87 8.29
C ILE A 131 -9.51 -2.56 8.93
N GLY A 132 -8.58 -2.61 9.89
CA GLY A 132 -8.11 -1.44 10.63
C GLY A 132 -7.27 -0.46 9.81
N SER A 133 -6.61 -0.91 8.74
CA SER A 133 -5.62 -0.11 8.01
C SER A 133 -5.95 0.16 6.54
N VAL A 134 -6.35 -0.85 5.78
CA VAL A 134 -6.43 -0.76 4.30
C VAL A 134 -7.50 0.23 3.81
N PRO A 135 -8.71 0.29 4.36
CA PRO A 135 -9.69 1.31 3.99
C PRO A 135 -9.12 2.72 4.21
N LEU A 136 -8.51 2.95 5.37
CA LEU A 136 -7.91 4.23 5.73
C LEU A 136 -6.75 4.59 4.79
N TYR A 137 -5.88 3.63 4.45
CA TYR A 137 -4.80 3.85 3.49
C TYR A 137 -5.29 4.41 2.16
N ASN A 138 -6.35 3.85 1.61
CA ASN A 138 -6.86 4.21 0.30
C ASN A 138 -7.66 5.50 0.31
N VAL A 139 -8.55 5.69 1.30
CA VAL A 139 -9.31 6.94 1.47
C VAL A 139 -8.36 8.13 1.65
N MET A 140 -7.41 8.01 2.55
CA MET A 140 -6.44 9.07 2.80
C MET A 140 -5.49 9.32 1.63
N ALA A 141 -5.16 8.29 0.83
CA ALA A 141 -4.38 8.50 -0.38
C ALA A 141 -5.14 9.35 -1.41
N VAL A 142 -6.45 9.10 -1.60
CA VAL A 142 -7.28 9.93 -2.48
C VAL A 142 -7.34 11.37 -1.97
N ILE A 143 -7.53 11.56 -0.66
CA ILE A 143 -7.56 12.88 -0.02
C ILE A 143 -6.22 13.60 -0.22
N VAL A 144 -5.12 12.97 0.18
CA VAL A 144 -3.76 13.54 0.09
C VAL A 144 -3.39 13.90 -1.34
N LEU A 145 -3.59 12.98 -2.30
CA LEU A 145 -3.28 13.25 -3.71
C LEU A 145 -4.17 14.34 -4.31
N SER A 146 -5.39 14.49 -3.84
CA SER A 146 -6.28 15.58 -4.28
C SER A 146 -5.83 16.93 -3.75
N PHE A 147 -5.48 17.03 -2.45
CA PHE A 147 -5.06 18.29 -1.82
C PHE A 147 -3.66 18.74 -2.22
N PHE A 148 -2.74 17.82 -2.43
CA PHE A 148 -1.35 18.11 -2.81
C PHE A 148 -1.10 17.97 -4.32
N LYS A 149 -2.13 18.16 -5.14
CA LYS A 149 -2.00 18.07 -6.59
C LYS A 149 -1.04 19.16 -7.12
N PRO A 150 -0.07 18.81 -8.00
CA PRO A 150 0.83 19.78 -8.61
C PRO A 150 0.07 20.90 -9.34
N GLY A 151 0.55 22.14 -9.19
CA GLY A 151 -0.07 23.31 -9.80
C GLY A 151 -1.33 23.86 -9.10
N GLN A 152 -1.72 23.28 -7.96
CA GLN A 152 -2.85 23.79 -7.17
C GLN A 152 -2.38 24.88 -6.21
N ASN A 153 -2.82 26.11 -6.43
CA ASN A 153 -2.52 27.27 -5.59
C ASN A 153 -3.70 27.56 -4.66
N GLY A 154 -3.58 27.10 -3.40
CA GLY A 154 -4.55 27.38 -2.35
C GLY A 154 -5.74 26.40 -2.28
N ILE A 155 -6.44 26.47 -1.16
CA ILE A 155 -7.67 25.70 -0.89
C ILE A 155 -8.81 26.71 -0.84
N ASP A 156 -9.57 26.82 -1.93
CA ASP A 156 -10.81 27.56 -1.97
C ASP A 156 -12.03 26.63 -1.91
N ARG A 157 -13.22 27.21 -1.78
CA ARG A 157 -14.48 26.46 -1.69
C ARG A 157 -14.78 25.64 -2.96
N ALA A 158 -14.33 26.11 -4.11
CA ALA A 158 -14.51 25.40 -5.39
C ALA A 158 -13.60 24.17 -5.45
N VAL A 159 -12.35 24.30 -4.99
CA VAL A 159 -11.40 23.19 -4.84
C VAL A 159 -11.95 22.14 -3.88
N LEU A 160 -12.46 22.56 -2.71
CA LEU A 160 -13.06 21.63 -1.73
C LEU A 160 -14.24 20.86 -2.33
N LYS A 161 -15.17 21.53 -3.01
CA LYS A 161 -16.32 20.89 -3.66
C LYS A 161 -15.89 19.91 -4.76
N LYS A 162 -14.91 20.29 -5.59
CA LYS A 162 -14.36 19.44 -6.64
C LYS A 162 -13.65 18.21 -6.05
N THR A 163 -12.85 18.40 -4.99
CA THR A 163 -12.16 17.33 -4.27
C THR A 163 -13.15 16.37 -3.65
N PHE A 164 -14.17 16.86 -2.95
CA PHE A 164 -15.22 16.03 -2.35
C PHE A 164 -15.96 15.21 -3.41
N LYS A 165 -16.40 15.84 -4.52
CA LYS A 165 -17.00 15.11 -5.65
C LYS A 165 -16.04 14.04 -6.19
N GLY A 166 -14.77 14.40 -6.38
CA GLY A 166 -13.72 13.45 -6.84
C GLY A 166 -13.54 12.28 -5.91
N ILE A 167 -13.64 12.47 -4.59
CA ILE A 167 -13.54 11.39 -3.59
C ILE A 167 -14.75 10.45 -3.72
N VAL A 168 -15.95 10.99 -3.68
CA VAL A 168 -17.20 10.18 -3.72
C VAL A 168 -17.36 9.42 -5.03
N THR A 169 -16.87 9.95 -6.14
CA THR A 169 -16.93 9.28 -7.45
C THR A 169 -15.67 8.46 -7.78
N ASN A 170 -14.71 8.37 -6.85
CA ASN A 170 -13.49 7.61 -7.08
C ASN A 170 -13.78 6.11 -7.12
N PRO A 171 -13.40 5.39 -8.19
CA PRO A 171 -13.69 3.96 -8.32
C PRO A 171 -13.09 3.13 -7.18
N ILE A 172 -11.94 3.55 -6.62
CA ILE A 172 -11.30 2.90 -5.49
C ILE A 172 -12.16 3.01 -4.23
N ILE A 173 -12.68 4.21 -3.95
CA ILE A 173 -13.58 4.44 -2.80
C ILE A 173 -14.88 3.64 -2.95
N LEU A 174 -15.44 3.59 -4.16
CA LEU A 174 -16.62 2.79 -4.45
C LEU A 174 -16.37 1.30 -4.21
N GLY A 175 -15.21 0.78 -4.66
CA GLY A 175 -14.81 -0.61 -4.40
C GLY A 175 -14.68 -0.94 -2.91
N ILE A 176 -14.07 -0.03 -2.13
CA ILE A 176 -13.93 -0.17 -0.68
C ILE A 176 -15.29 -0.18 0.02
N VAL A 177 -16.15 0.80 -0.28
CA VAL A 177 -17.49 0.91 0.32
C VAL A 177 -18.32 -0.33 -0.01
N ALA A 178 -18.31 -0.77 -1.27
CA ALA A 178 -19.02 -1.97 -1.68
C ALA A 178 -18.51 -3.24 -0.96
N GLY A 179 -17.18 -3.40 -0.81
CA GLY A 179 -16.58 -4.52 -0.09
C GLY A 179 -16.91 -4.54 1.40
N LEU A 180 -16.86 -3.37 2.05
CA LEU A 180 -17.24 -3.24 3.46
C LEU A 180 -18.74 -3.52 3.68
N LEU A 181 -19.60 -3.02 2.80
CA LEU A 181 -21.04 -3.30 2.87
C LEU A 181 -21.33 -4.78 2.65
N TRP A 182 -20.66 -5.42 1.67
CA TRP A 182 -20.80 -6.86 1.42
C TRP A 182 -20.48 -7.70 2.65
N SER A 183 -19.35 -7.42 3.26
CA SER A 183 -18.91 -8.10 4.48
C SER A 183 -19.81 -7.80 5.70
N ALA A 184 -20.27 -6.55 5.86
CA ALA A 184 -21.14 -6.13 6.96
C ALA A 184 -22.53 -6.79 6.91
N ILE A 185 -23.06 -7.06 5.70
CA ILE A 185 -24.33 -7.77 5.51
C ILE A 185 -24.16 -9.28 5.73
N GLY A 186 -22.92 -9.78 5.82
CA GLY A 186 -22.63 -11.20 6.04
C GLY A 186 -22.88 -12.08 4.80
N LEU A 187 -22.87 -11.51 3.60
CA LEU A 187 -23.05 -12.27 2.37
C LEU A 187 -21.81 -13.12 2.09
N PRO A 188 -21.98 -14.41 1.72
CA PRO A 188 -20.86 -15.27 1.42
C PRO A 188 -20.11 -14.78 0.16
N TYR A 189 -18.80 -14.60 0.29
CA TYR A 189 -17.92 -14.31 -0.83
C TYR A 189 -17.34 -15.61 -1.38
N ALA A 190 -18.13 -16.31 -2.21
CA ALA A 190 -17.82 -17.66 -2.70
C ALA A 190 -18.41 -17.93 -4.09
N GLY A 191 -18.03 -19.05 -4.67
CA GLY A 191 -18.55 -19.52 -5.96
C GLY A 191 -17.97 -18.83 -7.20
N ILE A 192 -18.68 -18.94 -8.33
CA ILE A 192 -18.24 -18.43 -9.63
C ILE A 192 -18.08 -16.89 -9.65
N PRO A 193 -19.03 -16.09 -9.11
CA PRO A 193 -18.89 -14.65 -9.11
C PRO A 193 -17.68 -14.17 -8.31
N ALA A 194 -17.41 -14.73 -7.13
CA ALA A 194 -16.26 -14.39 -6.31
C ALA A 194 -14.93 -14.70 -7.03
N LYS A 195 -14.83 -15.85 -7.71
CA LYS A 195 -13.66 -16.22 -8.52
C LYS A 195 -13.44 -15.23 -9.66
N ALA A 196 -14.48 -14.81 -10.36
CA ALA A 196 -14.38 -13.83 -11.45
C ALA A 196 -13.90 -12.48 -10.95
N VAL A 197 -14.50 -11.97 -9.87
CA VAL A 197 -14.10 -10.72 -9.20
C VAL A 197 -12.64 -10.76 -8.75
N THR A 198 -12.24 -11.83 -8.07
CA THR A 198 -10.86 -12.02 -7.61
C THR A 198 -9.88 -12.10 -8.79
N SER A 199 -10.25 -12.78 -9.88
CA SER A 199 -9.40 -12.88 -11.08
C SER A 199 -9.17 -11.50 -11.72
N ILE A 200 -10.21 -10.66 -11.80
CA ILE A 200 -10.09 -9.29 -12.28
C ILE A 200 -9.20 -8.47 -11.33
N GLY A 201 -9.43 -8.56 -10.03
CA GLY A 201 -8.63 -7.86 -9.01
C GLY A 201 -7.15 -8.23 -9.06
N ASN A 202 -6.85 -9.50 -9.24
CA ASN A 202 -5.47 -10.01 -9.28
C ASN A 202 -4.65 -9.47 -10.47
N MET A 203 -5.27 -8.93 -11.51
CA MET A 203 -4.56 -8.23 -12.59
C MET A 203 -3.96 -6.88 -12.13
N ALA A 204 -4.45 -6.29 -11.04
CA ALA A 204 -4.06 -4.95 -10.59
C ALA A 204 -2.55 -4.83 -10.35
N THR A 205 -1.98 -5.75 -9.56
CA THR A 205 -0.57 -5.71 -9.19
C THR A 205 0.37 -5.97 -10.38
N PRO A 206 0.24 -7.08 -11.13
CA PRO A 206 1.14 -7.33 -12.26
C PRO A 206 1.08 -6.25 -13.34
N MET A 207 -0.11 -5.83 -13.74
CA MET A 207 -0.26 -4.77 -14.76
C MET A 207 0.25 -3.42 -14.25
N GLY A 208 0.00 -3.07 -12.98
CA GLY A 208 0.50 -1.84 -12.36
C GLY A 208 2.02 -1.81 -12.29
N LEU A 209 2.66 -2.95 -11.96
CA LEU A 209 4.12 -3.08 -11.92
C LEU A 209 4.76 -2.98 -13.31
N MET A 210 4.17 -3.63 -14.31
CA MET A 210 4.63 -3.51 -15.70
C MET A 210 4.49 -2.08 -16.22
N ALA A 211 3.36 -1.42 -15.97
CA ALA A 211 3.16 -0.02 -16.34
C ALA A 211 4.16 0.91 -15.64
N MET A 212 4.43 0.67 -14.35
CA MET A 212 5.40 1.40 -13.57
C MET A 212 6.82 1.21 -14.13
N GLY A 213 7.22 -0.04 -14.42
CA GLY A 213 8.51 -0.35 -15.03
C GLY A 213 8.68 0.31 -16.40
N ALA A 214 7.67 0.22 -17.26
CA ALA A 214 7.70 0.81 -18.59
C ALA A 214 7.79 2.36 -18.57
N THR A 215 7.24 3.01 -17.55
CA THR A 215 7.30 4.48 -17.38
C THR A 215 8.43 4.94 -16.47
N PHE A 216 9.25 4.02 -15.94
CA PHE A 216 10.33 4.36 -15.01
C PHE A 216 11.45 5.12 -15.72
N ASP A 217 11.80 6.28 -15.16
CA ASP A 217 12.88 7.15 -15.65
C ASP A 217 13.97 7.26 -14.57
N LEU A 218 15.12 6.64 -14.84
CA LEU A 218 16.24 6.59 -13.91
C LEU A 218 16.82 7.98 -13.62
N LYS A 219 16.80 8.90 -14.60
CA LYS A 219 17.31 10.28 -14.42
C LYS A 219 16.40 11.06 -13.45
N LYS A 220 15.09 10.98 -13.66
CA LYS A 220 14.10 11.60 -12.75
C LYS A 220 14.14 10.98 -11.36
N ALA A 221 14.26 9.65 -11.28
CA ALA A 221 14.37 8.92 -10.01
C ALA A 221 15.63 9.35 -9.24
N SER A 222 16.78 9.47 -9.91
CA SER A 222 18.02 9.95 -9.32
C SER A 222 17.92 11.40 -8.83
N ALA A 223 17.30 12.29 -9.60
CA ALA A 223 17.07 13.68 -9.21
C ALA A 223 16.19 13.83 -7.96
N LYS A 224 15.25 12.89 -7.76
CA LYS A 224 14.33 12.84 -6.59
C LYS A 224 14.70 11.75 -5.58
N ALA A 225 15.95 11.29 -5.58
CA ALA A 225 16.42 10.20 -4.72
C ALA A 225 16.29 10.53 -3.22
N LYS A 226 16.68 11.74 -2.80
CA LYS A 226 16.64 12.15 -1.38
C LYS A 226 15.24 11.98 -0.75
N PRO A 227 14.14 12.53 -1.32
CA PRO A 227 12.81 12.30 -0.76
C PRO A 227 12.36 10.83 -0.86
N ALA A 228 12.73 10.09 -1.89
CA ALA A 228 12.40 8.67 -2.00
C ALA A 228 13.11 7.82 -0.94
N PHE A 229 14.40 8.08 -0.67
CA PHE A 229 15.12 7.43 0.43
C PHE A 229 14.55 7.80 1.79
N ALA A 230 14.18 9.06 2.02
CA ALA A 230 13.54 9.48 3.26
C ALA A 230 12.19 8.76 3.47
N ALA A 231 11.34 8.67 2.44
CA ALA A 231 10.09 7.92 2.51
C ALA A 231 10.34 6.44 2.79
N THR A 232 11.33 5.83 2.15
CA THR A 232 11.75 4.43 2.36
C THR A 232 12.21 4.20 3.80
N PHE A 233 13.06 5.08 4.34
CA PHE A 233 13.56 4.97 5.70
C PHE A 233 12.43 5.11 6.74
N ILE A 234 11.58 6.13 6.59
CA ILE A 234 10.41 6.34 7.45
C ILE A 234 9.54 5.09 7.45
N LYS A 235 9.30 4.51 6.27
CA LYS A 235 8.45 3.35 6.07
C LYS A 235 9.01 2.07 6.70
N LEU A 236 10.25 1.72 6.38
CA LEU A 236 10.81 0.42 6.75
C LEU A 236 11.44 0.40 8.15
N VAL A 237 11.86 1.56 8.65
CA VAL A 237 12.57 1.68 9.93
C VAL A 237 11.83 2.61 10.89
N GLY A 238 11.52 3.83 10.48
CA GLY A 238 11.01 4.86 11.37
C GLY A 238 9.70 4.46 12.07
N PHE A 239 8.68 4.08 11.30
CA PHE A 239 7.39 3.69 11.89
C PHE A 239 7.48 2.40 12.70
N VAL A 240 8.26 1.42 12.25
CA VAL A 240 8.43 0.17 12.99
C VAL A 240 9.14 0.44 14.32
N ALA A 241 10.23 1.21 14.33
CA ALA A 241 10.98 1.53 15.54
C ALA A 241 10.15 2.30 16.60
N VAL A 242 9.19 3.11 16.14
CA VAL A 242 8.33 3.88 17.05
C VAL A 242 7.12 3.07 17.52
N PHE A 243 6.38 2.48 16.59
CA PHE A 243 5.08 1.89 16.91
C PHE A 243 5.14 0.42 17.35
N LEU A 244 6.20 -0.32 17.00
CA LEU A 244 6.33 -1.71 17.46
C LEU A 244 6.53 -1.81 18.97
N PRO A 245 7.41 -1.02 19.63
CA PRO A 245 7.50 -0.98 21.08
C PRO A 245 6.19 -0.54 21.77
N ILE A 246 5.47 0.42 21.17
CA ILE A 246 4.16 0.85 21.66
C ILE A 246 3.17 -0.32 21.58
N ALA A 247 3.15 -1.08 20.49
CA ALA A 247 2.30 -2.27 20.37
C ALA A 247 2.61 -3.31 21.46
N VAL A 248 3.89 -3.54 21.74
CA VAL A 248 4.34 -4.42 22.83
C VAL A 248 3.84 -3.92 24.20
N ALA A 249 3.90 -2.61 24.46
CA ALA A 249 3.41 -1.99 25.69
C ALA A 249 1.87 -2.11 25.83
N PHE A 250 1.13 -2.09 24.71
CA PHE A 250 -0.31 -2.36 24.69
C PHE A 250 -0.67 -3.85 24.88
N GLY A 251 0.34 -4.74 24.97
CA GLY A 251 0.16 -6.16 25.24
C GLY A 251 -0.06 -7.01 24.01
N PHE A 252 0.13 -6.50 22.80
CA PHE A 252 0.05 -7.30 21.57
C PHE A 252 1.25 -8.25 21.46
N ARG A 253 0.97 -9.53 21.10
CA ARG A 253 1.96 -10.60 20.98
C ARG A 253 1.64 -11.48 19.78
N ASP A 254 2.51 -12.41 19.49
CA ASP A 254 2.31 -13.47 18.48
C ASP A 254 1.82 -12.90 17.12
N SER A 255 0.73 -13.47 16.59
CA SER A 255 0.18 -13.09 15.28
C SER A 255 -0.28 -11.64 15.21
N GLU A 256 -0.70 -11.02 16.33
CA GLU A 256 -1.06 -9.59 16.39
C GLU A 256 0.19 -8.73 16.15
N LEU A 257 1.28 -9.02 16.84
CA LEU A 257 2.52 -8.26 16.73
C LEU A 257 3.15 -8.39 15.34
N ILE A 258 3.09 -9.60 14.75
CA ILE A 258 3.55 -9.81 13.36
C ILE A 258 2.67 -9.04 12.37
N ALA A 259 1.34 -9.04 12.54
CA ALA A 259 0.46 -8.28 11.68
C ALA A 259 0.78 -6.76 11.74
N ILE A 260 1.03 -6.21 12.94
CA ILE A 260 1.47 -4.83 13.12
C ILE A 260 2.83 -4.59 12.45
N LEU A 261 3.79 -5.48 12.62
CA LEU A 261 5.10 -5.39 11.97
C LEU A 261 4.96 -5.30 10.45
N VAL A 262 4.16 -6.17 9.84
CA VAL A 262 3.96 -6.15 8.38
C VAL A 262 3.16 -4.92 7.95
N MET A 263 2.15 -4.50 8.71
CA MET A 263 1.42 -3.26 8.47
C MET A 263 2.35 -2.04 8.41
N LEU A 264 3.31 -1.95 9.31
CA LEU A 264 4.25 -0.82 9.40
C LEU A 264 5.42 -0.94 8.43
N GLY A 265 6.07 -2.10 8.35
CA GLY A 265 7.38 -2.30 7.73
C GLY A 265 7.39 -3.03 6.39
N SER A 266 6.24 -3.45 5.83
CA SER A 266 6.24 -4.07 4.49
C SER A 266 6.44 -3.05 3.37
N ALA A 267 6.79 -3.54 2.18
CA ALA A 267 6.98 -2.73 0.99
C ALA A 267 5.78 -1.82 0.69
N THR A 268 6.05 -0.65 0.14
CA THR A 268 5.01 0.28 -0.33
C THR A 268 4.21 -0.37 -1.47
N THR A 269 2.88 -0.26 -1.39
CA THR A 269 1.98 -0.90 -2.36
C THR A 269 2.05 -0.25 -3.75
N VAL A 270 1.92 -1.07 -4.79
CA VAL A 270 1.89 -0.63 -6.21
C VAL A 270 0.76 0.38 -6.48
N SER A 271 -0.35 0.27 -5.75
CA SER A 271 -1.47 1.22 -5.88
C SER A 271 -1.06 2.67 -5.60
N CYS A 272 0.04 2.94 -4.87
CA CYS A 272 0.59 4.29 -4.70
C CYS A 272 0.95 4.91 -6.05
N PHE A 273 1.66 4.18 -6.90
CA PHE A 273 2.03 4.66 -8.24
C PHE A 273 0.80 4.81 -9.14
N VAL A 274 -0.07 3.78 -9.17
CA VAL A 274 -1.28 3.78 -10.00
C VAL A 274 -2.17 4.99 -9.67
N MET A 275 -2.39 5.25 -8.38
CA MET A 275 -3.20 6.39 -7.93
C MET A 275 -2.53 7.73 -8.23
N ALA A 276 -1.23 7.88 -7.92
CA ALA A 276 -0.49 9.11 -8.18
C ALA A 276 -0.60 9.53 -9.65
N ARG A 277 -0.29 8.62 -10.58
CA ARG A 277 -0.37 8.89 -12.03
C ARG A 277 -1.78 9.28 -12.48
N ASN A 278 -2.81 8.56 -12.03
CA ASN A 278 -4.19 8.84 -12.44
C ASN A 278 -4.77 10.11 -11.79
N MET A 279 -4.20 10.58 -10.69
CA MET A 279 -4.62 11.80 -10.01
C MET A 279 -3.79 13.04 -10.38
N GLY A 280 -2.91 12.90 -11.39
CA GLY A 280 -2.18 14.01 -12.01
C GLY A 280 -0.83 14.33 -11.35
N HIS A 281 -0.24 13.36 -10.66
CA HIS A 281 1.13 13.41 -10.16
C HIS A 281 2.10 12.71 -11.14
N GLU A 282 3.39 12.99 -11.02
CA GLU A 282 4.40 12.40 -11.90
C GLU A 282 4.63 10.89 -11.67
N GLY A 283 4.38 10.39 -10.45
CA GLY A 283 4.61 9.01 -10.05
C GLY A 283 6.08 8.66 -9.77
N VAL A 284 7.00 9.62 -9.84
CA VAL A 284 8.44 9.38 -9.70
C VAL A 284 8.81 8.98 -8.27
N ILE A 285 8.32 9.73 -7.26
CA ILE A 285 8.58 9.39 -5.85
C ILE A 285 7.94 8.04 -5.52
N SER A 286 6.69 7.84 -5.94
CA SER A 286 5.95 6.60 -5.69
C SER A 286 6.68 5.39 -6.29
N SER A 287 7.07 5.43 -7.58
CA SER A 287 7.77 4.32 -8.23
C SER A 287 9.14 4.03 -7.63
N THR A 288 9.92 5.08 -7.32
CA THR A 288 11.25 4.93 -6.71
C THR A 288 11.14 4.34 -5.29
N THR A 289 10.18 4.84 -4.48
CA THR A 289 9.96 4.31 -3.13
C THR A 289 9.46 2.86 -3.17
N ILE A 290 8.55 2.51 -4.09
CA ILE A 290 8.09 1.11 -4.26
C ILE A 290 9.28 0.21 -4.59
N MET A 291 10.14 0.60 -5.52
CA MET A 291 11.33 -0.18 -5.89
C MET A 291 12.27 -0.38 -4.70
N LEU A 292 12.62 0.70 -4.00
CA LEU A 292 13.51 0.65 -2.83
C LEU A 292 12.90 -0.17 -1.69
N THR A 293 11.64 0.07 -1.35
CA THR A 293 10.99 -0.68 -0.26
C THR A 293 10.79 -2.15 -0.60
N THR A 294 10.53 -2.49 -1.86
CA THR A 294 10.42 -3.89 -2.29
C THR A 294 11.74 -4.64 -2.13
N LEU A 295 12.86 -4.03 -2.52
CA LEU A 295 14.19 -4.62 -2.36
C LEU A 295 14.62 -4.72 -0.90
N LEU A 296 14.39 -3.65 -0.13
CA LEU A 296 14.91 -3.55 1.24
C LEU A 296 14.01 -4.20 2.28
N SER A 297 12.69 -4.33 2.01
CA SER A 297 11.74 -4.88 2.99
C SER A 297 12.04 -6.33 3.36
N ALA A 298 12.60 -7.14 2.45
CA ALA A 298 13.01 -8.50 2.77
C ALA A 298 14.04 -8.54 3.92
N PHE A 299 15.01 -7.64 3.88
CA PHE A 299 16.05 -7.55 4.91
C PHE A 299 15.51 -6.90 6.19
N THR A 300 14.78 -5.80 6.08
CA THR A 300 14.27 -5.06 7.24
C THR A 300 13.20 -5.85 8.00
N LEU A 301 12.27 -6.53 7.32
CA LEU A 301 11.29 -7.41 7.98
C LEU A 301 11.96 -8.58 8.67
N THR A 302 12.94 -9.21 8.02
CA THR A 302 13.72 -10.31 8.64
C THR A 302 14.46 -9.82 9.88
N PHE A 303 15.07 -8.64 9.84
CA PHE A 303 15.76 -8.02 10.98
C PHE A 303 14.80 -7.72 12.14
N TRP A 304 13.66 -7.09 11.86
CA TRP A 304 12.65 -6.81 12.89
C TRP A 304 12.03 -8.08 13.48
N LEU A 305 11.77 -9.08 12.63
CA LEU A 305 11.28 -10.38 13.09
C LEU A 305 12.32 -11.07 13.99
N TYR A 306 13.61 -10.98 13.66
CA TYR A 306 14.67 -11.49 14.51
C TYR A 306 14.66 -10.82 15.89
N ILE A 307 14.51 -9.49 15.94
CA ILE A 307 14.43 -8.73 17.21
C ILE A 307 13.27 -9.23 18.07
N ILE A 308 12.05 -9.26 17.53
CA ILE A 308 10.86 -9.63 18.31
C ILE A 308 10.91 -11.11 18.77
N LYS A 309 11.48 -12.01 17.96
CA LYS A 309 11.73 -13.40 18.37
C LYS A 309 12.79 -13.50 19.48
N SER A 310 13.89 -12.75 19.38
CA SER A 310 14.94 -12.73 20.40
C SER A 310 14.45 -12.23 21.76
N LEU A 311 13.43 -11.38 21.75
CA LEU A 311 12.79 -10.87 22.95
C LEU A 311 11.67 -11.77 23.50
N GLY A 312 11.42 -12.92 22.86
CA GLY A 312 10.36 -13.85 23.27
C GLY A 312 8.95 -13.29 23.14
N LEU A 313 8.72 -12.38 22.17
CA LEU A 313 7.44 -11.71 21.96
C LEU A 313 6.57 -12.43 20.91
N VAL A 314 7.18 -13.40 20.21
CA VAL A 314 6.58 -14.20 19.12
C VAL A 314 7.19 -15.59 19.14
#